data_2b242e4c1e496a8f018b16d450ed3529
#
_entry.id   2b242e4c1e496a8f018b16d450ed3529
#
_cell.length_a   1.000
_cell.length_b   1.000
_cell.length_c   1.000
_cell.angle_alpha   90.00
_cell.angle_beta   90.00
_cell.angle_gamma   90.00
#
_symmetry.space_group_name_H-M   'P 1'
#
loop_
_entity.id
_entity.type
_entity.pdbx_description
1 polymer ?
#
loop_
_entity_poly.entity_id
_entity_poly.type
_entity_poly.pdbx_seq_one_letter_code
_entity_poly.pdbx_strand_id
1 'polypeptide(L)'
;EIGSGLVGSEMCIRDSINAALGCAQLENLERYVQDKRETAEKYRKFFATVPDVAFFTEPENCRSNYWLNVILLKDKATQQKFLEYTNEHGVMTRPVWELMSRLAMFKHCETDGLENTKWLADRIVNIPSSVRLAQ
;
A
#
# COMPACT_ATOMS: atom_id res chain seq x y z
N GLU A 1 37.50 12.89 -15.03
CA GLU A 1 37.14 11.92 -16.07
C GLU A 1 35.91 11.16 -15.61
N ILE A 2 34.75 11.47 -16.19
CA ILE A 2 33.53 10.68 -16.02
C ILE A 2 33.70 9.43 -16.88
N GLY A 3 33.88 8.28 -16.23
CA GLY A 3 34.10 7.01 -16.92
C GLY A 3 32.98 6.73 -17.92
N SER A 4 33.34 6.48 -19.17
CA SER A 4 32.44 6.21 -20.30
C SER A 4 31.45 5.03 -20.09
N GLY A 5 31.66 4.19 -19.09
CA GLY A 5 30.78 3.08 -18.72
C GLY A 5 29.48 3.48 -18.03
N LEU A 6 29.43 4.61 -17.33
CA LEU A 6 28.20 5.08 -16.65
C LEU A 6 27.22 5.70 -17.65
N VAL A 7 27.70 6.45 -18.62
CA VAL A 7 26.88 7.12 -19.65
C VAL A 7 26.22 6.09 -20.56
N GLY A 8 26.91 5.01 -20.92
CA GLY A 8 26.37 3.95 -21.77
C GLY A 8 25.28 3.11 -21.09
N SER A 9 25.41 2.82 -19.80
CA SER A 9 24.42 2.05 -19.07
C SER A 9 23.18 2.89 -18.72
N GLU A 10 23.31 4.17 -18.46
CA GLU A 10 22.16 5.07 -18.25
C GLU A 10 21.34 5.25 -19.54
N MET A 11 21.95 5.48 -20.67
CA MET A 11 21.25 5.61 -21.94
C MET A 11 20.55 4.32 -22.37
N CYS A 12 21.17 3.16 -22.19
CA CYS A 12 20.58 1.89 -22.67
C CYS A 12 19.55 1.31 -21.69
N ILE A 13 19.75 1.45 -20.39
CA ILE A 13 18.90 0.78 -19.37
C ILE A 13 17.85 1.73 -18.80
N ARG A 14 18.22 2.96 -18.46
CA ARG A 14 17.30 3.91 -17.83
C ARG A 14 16.47 4.68 -18.85
N ASP A 15 17.10 5.19 -19.88
CA ASP A 15 16.45 6.13 -20.79
C ASP A 15 15.67 5.46 -21.94
N SER A 16 16.10 4.28 -22.40
CA SER A 16 15.44 3.60 -23.51
C SER A 16 14.50 2.49 -23.04
N ILE A 17 14.99 1.49 -22.30
CA ILE A 17 14.17 0.33 -21.89
C ILE A 17 13.17 0.73 -20.81
N ASN A 18 13.63 1.42 -19.77
CA ASN A 18 12.74 1.85 -18.69
C ASN A 18 11.73 2.91 -19.15
N ALA A 19 12.13 3.80 -20.07
CA ALA A 19 11.20 4.75 -20.67
C ALA A 19 10.15 4.06 -21.54
N ALA A 20 10.53 3.09 -22.36
CA ALA A 20 9.58 2.30 -23.15
C ALA A 20 8.61 1.51 -22.24
N LEU A 21 9.11 0.89 -21.18
CA LEU A 21 8.28 0.24 -20.18
C LEU A 21 7.35 1.24 -19.47
N GLY A 22 7.87 2.42 -19.11
CA GLY A 22 7.10 3.51 -18.52
C GLY A 22 5.96 3.96 -19.43
N CYS A 23 6.22 4.16 -20.72
CA CYS A 23 5.19 4.52 -21.71
C CYS A 23 4.09 3.44 -21.77
N ALA A 24 4.47 2.17 -21.89
CA ALA A 24 3.52 1.07 -21.92
C ALA A 24 2.66 0.96 -20.64
N GLN A 25 3.23 1.28 -19.48
CA GLN A 25 2.48 1.34 -18.21
C GLN A 25 1.52 2.54 -18.17
N LEU A 26 1.96 3.71 -18.67
CA LEU A 26 1.13 4.92 -18.72
C LEU A 26 -0.08 4.76 -19.64
N GLU A 27 0.04 4.07 -20.76
CA GLU A 27 -1.08 3.74 -21.66
C GLU A 27 -2.19 2.94 -20.95
N ASN A 28 -1.84 2.18 -19.91
CA ASN A 28 -2.78 1.38 -19.13
C ASN A 28 -3.16 2.00 -17.79
N LEU A 29 -2.61 3.15 -17.42
CA LEU A 29 -2.73 3.72 -16.07
C LEU A 29 -4.19 3.95 -15.67
N GLU A 30 -5.00 4.57 -16.55
CA GLU A 30 -6.40 4.85 -16.24
C GLU A 30 -7.20 3.57 -15.99
N ARG A 31 -6.98 2.54 -16.78
CA ARG A 31 -7.60 1.21 -16.58
C ARG A 31 -7.19 0.61 -15.22
N TYR A 32 -5.92 0.71 -14.84
CA TYR A 32 -5.45 0.22 -13.55
C TYR A 32 -6.07 0.99 -12.38
N VAL A 33 -6.13 2.31 -12.47
CA VAL A 33 -6.75 3.14 -11.44
C VAL A 33 -8.23 2.81 -11.31
N GLN A 34 -8.95 2.67 -12.42
CA GLN A 34 -10.36 2.31 -12.42
C GLN A 34 -10.60 0.96 -11.74
N ASP A 35 -9.86 -0.09 -12.10
CA ASP A 35 -9.99 -1.42 -11.49
C ASP A 35 -9.71 -1.40 -9.98
N LYS A 36 -8.69 -0.65 -9.55
CA LYS A 36 -8.40 -0.47 -8.12
C LYS A 36 -9.52 0.24 -7.37
N ARG A 37 -10.11 1.27 -7.96
CA ARG A 37 -11.25 1.99 -7.37
C ARG A 37 -12.49 1.10 -7.27
N GLU A 38 -12.77 0.29 -8.28
CA GLU A 38 -13.85 -0.70 -8.23
C GLU A 38 -13.62 -1.75 -7.13
N THR A 39 -12.39 -2.20 -6.96
CA THR A 39 -12.01 -3.11 -5.89
C THR A 39 -12.21 -2.46 -4.51
N ALA A 40 -11.77 -1.23 -4.34
CA ALA A 40 -11.98 -0.46 -3.11
C ALA A 40 -13.48 -0.29 -2.79
N GLU A 41 -14.30 0.00 -3.80
CA GLU A 41 -15.75 0.15 -3.63
C GLU A 41 -16.42 -1.17 -3.21
N LYS A 42 -15.97 -2.32 -3.72
CA LYS A 42 -16.43 -3.64 -3.27
C LYS A 42 -16.07 -3.87 -1.80
N TYR A 43 -14.84 -3.56 -1.41
CA TYR A 43 -14.42 -3.64 -0.01
C TYR A 43 -15.23 -2.69 0.89
N ARG A 44 -15.42 -1.45 0.46
CA ARG A 44 -16.22 -0.47 1.20
C ARG A 44 -17.62 -1.00 1.51
N LYS A 45 -18.31 -1.55 0.49
CA LYS A 45 -19.65 -2.14 0.65
C LYS A 45 -19.65 -3.34 1.57
N PHE A 46 -18.67 -4.22 1.43
CA PHE A 46 -18.55 -5.41 2.26
C PHE A 46 -18.29 -5.05 3.73
N PHE A 47 -17.28 -4.24 3.99
CA PHE A 47 -16.92 -3.88 5.37
C PHE A 47 -17.93 -2.96 6.06
N ALA A 48 -18.78 -2.27 5.31
CA ALA A 48 -19.92 -1.55 5.89
C ALA A 48 -20.91 -2.48 6.62
N THR A 49 -20.91 -3.78 6.32
CA THR A 49 -21.77 -4.78 6.97
C THR A 49 -21.08 -5.57 8.07
N VAL A 50 -19.76 -5.37 8.26
CA VAL A 50 -18.95 -6.10 9.23
C VAL A 50 -18.77 -5.23 10.48
N PRO A 51 -19.26 -5.64 11.64
CA PRO A 51 -19.08 -4.87 12.88
C PRO A 51 -17.60 -4.84 13.29
N ASP A 52 -17.20 -3.77 13.94
CA ASP A 52 -15.85 -3.55 14.51
C ASP A 52 -14.70 -3.53 13.48
N VAL A 53 -15.01 -3.40 12.17
CA VAL A 53 -14.03 -3.21 11.12
C VAL A 53 -14.37 -1.95 10.32
N ALA A 54 -13.43 -1.03 10.21
CA ALA A 54 -13.59 0.15 9.36
C ALA A 54 -12.71 0.03 8.12
N PHE A 55 -13.27 0.32 6.95
CA PHE A 55 -12.51 0.44 5.71
C PHE A 55 -12.08 1.89 5.50
N PHE A 56 -10.80 2.12 5.19
CA PHE A 56 -10.30 3.46 4.90
C PHE A 56 -10.74 3.91 3.52
N THR A 57 -11.48 5.00 3.48
CA THR A 57 -11.91 5.68 2.26
C THR A 57 -11.12 6.95 2.02
N GLU A 58 -11.12 7.42 0.78
CA GLU A 58 -10.57 8.73 0.45
C GLU A 58 -11.33 9.85 1.18
N PRO A 59 -10.64 10.89 1.69
CA PRO A 59 -11.27 12.06 2.26
C PRO A 59 -12.08 12.85 1.23
N GLU A 60 -12.96 13.74 1.70
CA GLU A 60 -13.67 14.67 0.83
C GLU A 60 -12.67 15.53 0.02
N ASN A 61 -13.02 15.81 -1.22
CA ASN A 61 -12.21 16.58 -2.19
C ASN A 61 -10.84 15.95 -2.52
N CYS A 62 -10.64 14.66 -2.24
CA CYS A 62 -9.46 13.90 -2.60
C CYS A 62 -9.80 12.80 -3.61
N ARG A 63 -8.86 12.46 -4.47
CA ARG A 63 -8.97 11.31 -5.38
C ARG A 63 -7.81 10.34 -5.14
N SER A 64 -8.10 9.24 -4.46
CA SER A 64 -7.13 8.17 -4.22
C SER A 64 -7.02 7.23 -5.43
N ASN A 65 -5.83 6.73 -5.70
CA ASN A 65 -5.61 5.64 -6.64
C ASN A 65 -5.80 4.25 -6.00
N TYR A 66 -6.09 4.20 -4.70
CA TYR A 66 -6.19 2.96 -3.91
C TYR A 66 -5.04 1.98 -4.18
N TRP A 67 -3.82 2.49 -4.21
CA TRP A 67 -2.63 1.67 -4.31
C TRP A 67 -2.64 0.53 -3.28
N LEU A 68 -3.01 0.84 -2.04
CA LEU A 68 -3.28 -0.12 -0.99
C LEU A 68 -4.70 0.09 -0.47
N ASN A 69 -5.41 -1.00 -0.25
CA ASN A 69 -6.67 -1.02 0.48
C ASN A 69 -6.37 -1.37 1.93
N VAL A 70 -6.98 -0.64 2.85
CA VAL A 70 -6.65 -0.69 4.27
C VAL A 70 -7.90 -0.85 5.10
N ILE A 71 -7.85 -1.74 6.08
CA ILE A 71 -8.86 -1.88 7.12
C ILE A 71 -8.28 -1.54 8.48
N LEU A 72 -9.13 -1.02 9.35
CA LEU A 72 -8.86 -0.72 10.75
C LEU A 72 -9.60 -1.74 11.61
N LEU A 73 -8.86 -2.47 12.43
CA LEU A 73 -9.38 -3.46 13.36
C LEU A 73 -9.44 -2.89 14.78
N LYS A 74 -10.13 -3.56 15.67
CA LYS A 74 -10.40 -3.11 17.03
C LYS A 74 -9.14 -2.87 17.86
N ASP A 75 -8.18 -3.78 17.81
CA ASP A 75 -6.97 -3.79 18.61
C ASP A 75 -5.86 -4.63 17.97
N LYS A 76 -4.67 -4.58 18.58
CA LYS A 76 -3.48 -5.29 18.14
C LYS A 76 -3.65 -6.82 18.17
N ALA A 77 -4.35 -7.36 19.15
CA ALA A 77 -4.56 -8.80 19.25
C ALA A 77 -5.44 -9.32 18.11
N THR A 78 -6.47 -8.55 17.76
CA THR A 78 -7.33 -8.82 16.61
C THR A 78 -6.56 -8.69 15.31
N GLN A 79 -5.69 -7.67 15.18
CA GLN A 79 -4.82 -7.48 14.03
C GLN A 79 -3.92 -8.71 13.81
N GLN A 80 -3.25 -9.18 14.84
CA GLN A 80 -2.35 -10.34 14.75
C GLN A 80 -3.10 -11.60 14.34
N LYS A 81 -4.22 -11.92 14.99
CA LYS A 81 -5.06 -13.07 14.64
C LYS A 81 -5.58 -12.99 13.20
N PHE A 82 -5.98 -11.81 12.76
CA PHE A 82 -6.43 -11.59 11.38
C PHE A 82 -5.31 -11.85 10.37
N LEU A 83 -4.10 -11.32 10.63
CA LEU A 83 -2.94 -11.53 9.78
C LEU A 83 -2.55 -13.02 9.70
N GLU A 84 -2.50 -13.70 10.83
CA GLU A 84 -2.21 -15.14 10.90
C GLU A 84 -3.25 -15.93 10.11
N TYR A 85 -4.52 -15.77 10.44
CA TYR A 85 -5.61 -16.50 9.80
C TYR A 85 -5.66 -16.30 8.28
N THR A 86 -5.60 -15.07 7.81
CA THR A 86 -5.70 -14.79 6.37
C THR A 86 -4.51 -15.32 5.58
N ASN A 87 -3.30 -15.19 6.10
CA ASN A 87 -2.09 -15.72 5.44
C ASN A 87 -2.06 -17.25 5.44
N GLU A 88 -2.51 -17.92 6.50
CA GLU A 88 -2.67 -19.38 6.55
C GLU A 88 -3.68 -19.88 5.51
N HIS A 89 -4.70 -19.08 5.20
CA HIS A 89 -5.70 -19.42 4.17
C HIS A 89 -5.35 -18.86 2.76
N GLY A 90 -4.10 -18.48 2.54
CA GLY A 90 -3.61 -18.05 1.23
C GLY A 90 -4.04 -16.64 0.81
N VAL A 91 -4.63 -15.86 1.71
CA VAL A 91 -4.96 -14.45 1.47
C VAL A 91 -3.85 -13.57 2.01
N MET A 92 -3.05 -12.99 1.12
CA MET A 92 -1.91 -12.17 1.50
C MET A 92 -2.37 -10.84 2.12
N THR A 93 -2.23 -10.74 3.43
CA THR A 93 -2.42 -9.50 4.19
C THR A 93 -1.13 -9.09 4.89
N ARG A 94 -0.95 -7.80 5.13
CA ARG A 94 0.27 -7.27 5.76
C ARG A 94 -0.06 -6.16 6.75
N PRO A 95 0.67 -6.04 7.87
CA PRO A 95 0.60 -4.85 8.71
C PRO A 95 1.15 -3.64 7.95
N VAL A 96 1.05 -2.45 8.52
CA VAL A 96 1.82 -1.30 8.04
C VAL A 96 3.31 -1.54 8.24
N TRP A 97 4.13 -0.78 7.49
CA TRP A 97 5.59 -0.80 7.70
C TRP A 97 5.94 -0.44 9.13
N GLU A 98 7.09 -0.95 9.59
CA GLU A 98 7.60 -0.59 10.91
C GLU A 98 7.76 0.93 11.02
N LEU A 99 7.34 1.47 12.14
CA LEU A 99 7.40 2.92 12.38
C LEU A 99 8.85 3.40 12.35
N MET A 100 9.10 4.50 11.64
CA MET A 100 10.44 5.09 11.53
C MET A 100 11.09 5.33 12.91
N SER A 101 10.32 5.78 13.88
CA SER A 101 10.78 6.00 15.26
C SER A 101 11.23 4.73 15.99
N ARG A 102 10.87 3.54 15.50
CA ARG A 102 11.30 2.25 16.06
C ARG A 102 12.55 1.70 15.40
N LEU A 103 12.92 2.21 14.23
CA LEU A 103 14.13 1.79 13.55
C LEU A 103 15.36 2.28 14.31
N ALA A 104 16.37 1.42 14.44
CA ALA A 104 17.55 1.68 15.25
C ALA A 104 18.24 3.01 14.89
N MET A 105 18.29 3.33 13.59
CA MET A 105 18.92 4.53 13.06
C MET A 105 18.17 5.83 13.37
N PHE A 106 16.88 5.77 13.73
CA PHE A 106 16.05 6.93 14.00
C PHE A 106 15.55 7.04 15.45
N LYS A 107 15.99 6.16 16.33
CA LYS A 107 15.54 6.15 17.74
C LYS A 107 15.88 7.43 18.50
N HIS A 108 16.92 8.16 18.05
CA HIS A 108 17.38 9.40 18.67
C HIS A 108 16.70 10.65 18.11
N CYS A 109 15.86 10.51 17.06
CA CYS A 109 15.15 11.63 16.48
C CYS A 109 14.01 12.10 17.41
N GLU A 110 13.82 13.41 17.44
CA GLU A 110 12.72 14.02 18.18
C GLU A 110 11.37 13.63 17.58
N THR A 111 10.38 13.40 18.42
CA THR A 111 9.01 13.09 18.05
C THR A 111 8.03 13.80 18.96
N ASP A 112 6.80 13.97 18.51
CA ASP A 112 5.67 14.51 19.30
C ASP A 112 4.96 13.45 20.19
N GLY A 113 5.61 12.30 20.45
CA GLY A 113 5.02 11.16 21.16
C GLY A 113 4.35 10.13 20.25
N LEU A 114 3.89 10.52 19.06
CA LEU A 114 3.35 9.63 17.99
C LEU A 114 2.18 8.74 18.47
N GLU A 115 1.31 9.22 19.34
CA GLU A 115 0.22 8.43 19.93
C GLU A 115 -0.74 7.91 18.85
N ASN A 116 -1.20 8.78 17.94
CA ASN A 116 -2.08 8.40 16.83
C ASN A 116 -1.40 7.43 15.86
N THR A 117 -0.12 7.65 15.57
CA THR A 117 0.66 6.78 14.69
C THR A 117 0.80 5.37 15.27
N LYS A 118 1.11 5.27 16.56
CA LYS A 118 1.20 4.00 17.28
C LYS A 118 -0.15 3.30 17.35
N TRP A 119 -1.21 4.05 17.66
CA TRP A 119 -2.56 3.54 17.72
C TRP A 119 -3.03 2.95 16.38
N LEU A 120 -2.76 3.65 15.28
CA LEU A 120 -3.04 3.16 13.93
C LEU A 120 -2.20 1.95 13.56
N ALA A 121 -0.89 1.97 13.83
CA ALA A 121 0.00 0.87 13.50
C ALA A 121 -0.40 -0.46 14.14
N ASP A 122 -0.96 -0.41 15.35
CA ASP A 122 -1.44 -1.58 16.07
C ASP A 122 -2.82 -2.10 15.59
N ARG A 123 -3.44 -1.46 14.59
CA ARG A 123 -4.82 -1.77 14.14
C ARG A 123 -4.98 -1.92 12.65
N ILE A 124 -4.12 -1.28 11.88
CA ILE A 124 -4.21 -1.24 10.42
C ILE A 124 -3.69 -2.54 9.80
N VAL A 125 -4.44 -3.03 8.81
CA VAL A 125 -4.02 -4.14 7.95
C VAL A 125 -4.21 -3.74 6.49
N ASN A 126 -3.18 -3.94 5.69
CA ASN A 126 -3.24 -3.87 4.24
C ASN A 126 -3.83 -5.19 3.70
N ILE A 127 -4.88 -5.08 2.92
CA ILE A 127 -5.57 -6.21 2.27
C ILE A 127 -5.28 -6.22 0.76
N PRO A 128 -5.53 -7.33 0.05
CA PRO A 128 -5.19 -7.46 -1.38
C PRO A 128 -5.68 -6.29 -2.21
N SER A 129 -4.78 -5.70 -3.00
CA SER A 129 -5.03 -4.46 -3.75
C SER A 129 -4.51 -4.51 -5.18
N SER A 130 -4.16 -5.69 -5.69
CA SER A 130 -3.65 -5.86 -7.06
C SER A 130 -4.74 -5.58 -8.10
N VAL A 131 -4.32 -5.07 -9.25
CA VAL A 131 -5.18 -5.00 -10.42
C VAL A 131 -5.56 -6.42 -10.86
N ARG A 132 -6.82 -6.62 -11.19
CA ARG A 132 -7.30 -7.89 -11.75
C ARG A 132 -6.92 -7.93 -13.23
N LEU A 133 -6.07 -8.89 -13.58
CA LEU A 133 -5.82 -9.16 -14.98
C LEU A 133 -7.11 -9.75 -15.57
N ALA A 134 -7.60 -9.15 -16.67
CA ALA A 134 -8.67 -9.77 -17.44
C ALA A 134 -8.19 -11.16 -17.88
N GLN A 135 -8.92 -12.20 -17.48
CA GLN A 135 -8.73 -13.55 -18.00
C GLN A 135 -9.25 -13.62 -19.42
#